data_779b5ab590b91abc3f5e1ba7caa03539
#
_entry.id   779b5ab590b91abc3f5e1ba7caa03539
#
_cell.length_a   1.000
_cell.length_b   1.000
_cell.length_c   1.000
_cell.angle_alpha   90.00
_cell.angle_beta   90.00
_cell.angle_gamma   90.00
#
_symmetry.space_group_name_H-M   'P 1'
#
loop_
_entity.id
_entity.type
_entity.pdbx_description
1 polymer ?
#
loop_
_entity_poly.entity_id
_entity_poly.type
_entity_poly.pdbx_seq_one_letter_code
_entity_poly.pdbx_strand_id
1 'polypeptide(L)' 'MKPDTLEFVVFLLHHLAVAWNKTPAQCFDIVQKCDVLSEYVIPCYDCLHTLGAEYLVDDVTNLIRERGGSV' A
#
# COMPACT_ATOMS: atom_id res chain seq x y z
N MET A 1 0.28 12.81 -9.40
CA MET A 1 -0.02 12.52 -7.98
C MET A 1 0.23 13.77 -7.15
N LYS A 2 -0.71 14.10 -6.27
CA LYS A 2 -0.57 15.27 -5.39
C LYS A 2 0.51 15.00 -4.33
N PRO A 3 1.19 16.06 -3.81
CA PRO A 3 2.22 15.86 -2.78
C PRO A 3 1.73 15.10 -1.55
N ASP A 4 0.52 15.39 -1.07
CA ASP A 4 -0.04 14.70 0.09
C ASP A 4 -0.27 13.22 -0.18
N THR A 5 -0.74 12.88 -1.38
CA THR A 5 -0.93 11.48 -1.78
C THR A 5 0.40 10.77 -1.87
N LEU A 6 1.43 11.44 -2.42
CA LEU A 6 2.76 10.85 -2.51
C LEU A 6 3.35 10.57 -1.12
N GLU A 7 3.20 11.50 -0.19
CA GLU A 7 3.66 11.31 1.19
C GLU A 7 2.94 10.13 1.84
N PHE A 8 1.64 10.00 1.60
CA PHE A 8 0.86 8.87 2.12
C PHE A 8 1.34 7.55 1.54
N VAL A 9 1.62 7.50 0.24
CA VAL A 9 2.13 6.29 -0.42
C VAL A 9 3.48 5.89 0.18
N VAL A 10 4.39 6.84 0.37
CA VAL A 10 5.70 6.58 0.97
C VAL A 10 5.53 6.05 2.40
N PHE A 11 4.67 6.68 3.18
CA PHE A 11 4.36 6.23 4.54
C PHE A 11 3.84 4.79 4.54
N LEU A 12 2.89 4.48 3.65
CA LEU A 12 2.33 3.14 3.54
C LEU A 12 3.40 2.11 3.16
N LEU A 13 4.25 2.44 2.19
CA LEU A 13 5.31 1.54 1.74
C LEU A 13 6.29 1.20 2.85
N HIS A 14 6.64 2.17 3.70
CA HIS A 14 7.52 1.91 4.84
C HIS A 14 6.89 0.96 5.85
N HIS A 15 5.60 1.11 6.12
CA HIS A 15 4.88 0.20 7.01
C HIS A 15 4.73 -1.20 6.41
N LEU A 16 4.47 -1.29 5.11
CA LEU A 16 4.43 -2.57 4.41
C LEU A 16 5.79 -3.27 4.44
N ALA A 17 6.87 -2.50 4.28
CA ALA A 17 8.22 -3.05 4.31
C ALA A 17 8.51 -3.75 5.64
N VAL A 18 8.12 -3.15 6.74
CA VAL A 18 8.28 -3.76 8.07
C VAL A 18 7.40 -5.01 8.19
N ALA A 19 6.13 -4.91 7.80
CA ALA A 19 5.18 -6.00 7.95
C ALA A 19 5.54 -7.22 7.07
N TRP A 20 6.04 -6.97 5.87
CA TRP A 20 6.36 -8.03 4.91
C TRP A 20 7.83 -8.47 4.96
N ASN A 21 8.65 -7.80 5.77
CA ASN A 21 10.09 -8.04 5.85
C ASN A 21 10.75 -7.88 4.47
N LYS A 22 10.41 -6.81 3.79
CA LYS A 22 10.90 -6.47 2.45
C LYS A 22 11.37 -5.02 2.44
N THR A 23 12.05 -4.62 1.36
CA THR A 23 12.43 -3.22 1.18
C THR A 23 11.22 -2.41 0.67
N PRO A 24 11.19 -1.09 0.90
CA PRO A 24 10.13 -0.26 0.32
C PRO A 24 10.04 -0.36 -1.20
N ALA A 25 11.17 -0.52 -1.89
CA ALA A 25 11.19 -0.70 -3.34
C ALA A 25 10.51 -2.00 -3.76
N GLN A 26 10.74 -3.09 -3.02
CA GLN A 26 10.06 -4.37 -3.28
C GLN A 26 8.56 -4.25 -3.02
N CYS A 27 8.17 -3.55 -1.97
CA CYS A 27 6.76 -3.32 -1.67
C CYS A 27 6.07 -2.51 -2.78
N PHE A 28 6.73 -1.47 -3.27
CA PHE A 28 6.22 -0.66 -4.37
C PHE A 28 5.99 -1.51 -5.61
N ASP A 29 6.95 -2.36 -5.95
CA ASP A 29 6.85 -3.25 -7.10
C ASP A 29 5.63 -4.18 -6.98
N ILE A 30 5.41 -4.74 -5.79
CA ILE A 30 4.27 -5.64 -5.54
C ILE A 30 2.93 -4.90 -5.68
N VAL A 31 2.79 -3.75 -5.03
CA VAL A 31 1.52 -3.00 -5.08
C VAL A 31 1.24 -2.46 -6.48
N GLN A 32 2.28 -2.16 -7.24
CA GLN A 32 2.14 -1.70 -8.62
C GLN A 32 1.72 -2.85 -9.54
N LYS A 33 2.35 -4.00 -9.44
CA LYS A 33 2.05 -5.18 -10.26
C LYS A 33 0.65 -5.71 -10.04
N CYS A 34 0.15 -5.61 -8.82
CA CYS A 34 -1.20 -6.05 -8.48
C CYS A 34 -2.25 -4.98 -8.72
N ASP A 35 -1.87 -3.83 -9.27
CA ASP A 35 -2.74 -2.67 -9.53
C ASP A 35 -3.41 -2.10 -8.29
N VAL A 36 -2.95 -2.48 -7.10
CA VAL A 36 -3.49 -1.99 -5.83
C VAL A 36 -3.22 -0.49 -5.67
N LEU A 37 -2.03 -0.05 -6.09
CA LEU A 37 -1.66 1.36 -5.97
C LEU A 37 -2.58 2.25 -6.79
N SER A 38 -2.77 1.93 -8.08
CA SER A 38 -3.54 2.75 -9.01
C SER A 38 -5.05 2.59 -8.85
N GLU A 39 -5.52 1.43 -8.42
CA GLU A 39 -6.96 1.14 -8.33
C GLU A 39 -7.53 1.36 -6.94
N TYR A 40 -6.72 1.30 -5.89
CA TYR A 40 -7.20 1.37 -4.52
C TYR A 40 -6.55 2.50 -3.72
N VAL A 41 -5.23 2.51 -3.62
CA VAL A 41 -4.52 3.43 -2.71
C VAL A 41 -4.68 4.88 -3.14
N ILE A 42 -4.42 5.19 -4.41
CA ILE A 42 -4.49 6.56 -4.91
C ILE A 42 -5.94 7.06 -4.98
N PRO A 43 -6.88 6.32 -5.59
CA PRO A 43 -8.28 6.80 -5.68
C PRO A 43 -8.96 6.94 -4.32
N CYS A 44 -8.59 6.11 -3.36
CA CYS A 44 -9.22 6.09 -2.03
C CYS A 44 -8.43 6.86 -0.97
N TYR A 45 -7.49 7.71 -1.39
CA TYR A 45 -6.65 8.46 -0.47
C TYR A 45 -7.45 9.19 0.60
N ASP A 46 -8.53 9.86 0.22
CA ASP A 46 -9.37 10.64 1.15
C ASP A 46 -9.94 9.79 2.28
N CYS A 47 -10.25 8.54 2.00
CA CYS A 47 -10.75 7.60 3.01
C CYS A 47 -9.61 6.96 3.78
N LEU A 48 -8.55 6.55 3.08
CA LEU A 48 -7.48 5.75 3.65
C LEU A 48 -6.55 6.54 4.56
N HIS A 49 -6.28 7.79 4.25
CA HIS A 49 -5.30 8.57 5.02
C HIS A 49 -5.73 8.85 6.46
N THR A 50 -7.01 8.64 6.79
CA THR A 50 -7.53 8.79 8.15
C THR A 50 -7.45 7.51 8.97
N LEU A 51 -7.06 6.39 8.35
CA LEU A 51 -7.01 5.08 9.00
C LEU A 51 -5.64 4.84 9.63
N GLY A 52 -5.60 3.99 10.65
CA GLY A 52 -4.35 3.62 11.28
C GLY A 52 -3.47 2.73 10.39
N ALA A 53 -2.16 2.79 10.60
CA ALA A 53 -1.20 2.07 9.78
C ALA A 53 -1.43 0.55 9.81
N GLU A 54 -1.75 -0.01 10.98
CA GLU A 54 -2.00 -1.46 11.12
C GLU A 54 -3.18 -1.90 10.26
N TYR A 55 -4.26 -1.12 10.28
CA TYR A 55 -5.44 -1.40 9.46
C TYR A 55 -5.09 -1.37 7.97
N LEU A 56 -4.34 -0.35 7.56
CA LEU A 56 -3.95 -0.19 6.15
C LEU A 56 -3.07 -1.34 5.67
N VAL A 57 -2.12 -1.76 6.49
CA VAL A 57 -1.23 -2.87 6.18
C VAL A 57 -2.03 -4.17 6.01
N ASP A 58 -2.94 -4.46 6.93
CA ASP A 58 -3.77 -5.66 6.86
C ASP A 58 -4.66 -5.64 5.61
N ASP A 59 -5.28 -4.51 5.33
CA ASP A 59 -6.20 -4.35 4.21
C ASP A 59 -5.48 -4.52 2.87
N VAL A 60 -4.34 -3.84 2.71
CA VAL A 60 -3.53 -3.95 1.49
C VAL A 60 -2.99 -5.36 1.32
N THR A 61 -2.52 -5.98 2.40
CA THR A 61 -1.99 -7.35 2.37
C THR A 61 -3.08 -8.33 1.89
N ASN A 62 -4.27 -8.24 2.44
CA ASN A 62 -5.37 -9.10 2.05
C ASN A 62 -5.76 -8.90 0.59
N LEU A 63 -5.80 -7.65 0.14
CA LEU A 63 -6.15 -7.33 -1.25
C LEU A 63 -5.12 -7.89 -2.23
N ILE A 64 -3.83 -7.81 -1.90
CA ILE A 64 -2.77 -8.38 -2.72
C ILE A 64 -2.89 -9.89 -2.81
N ARG A 65 -3.18 -10.55 -1.69
CA ARG A 65 -3.38 -12.01 -1.68
C ARG A 65 -4.57 -12.42 -2.52
N GLU A 66 -5.66 -11.66 -2.48
CA GLU A 66 -6.84 -11.91 -3.31
C GLU A 66 -6.54 -11.78 -4.80
N ARG A 67 -5.57 -10.93 -5.16
CA ARG A 67 -5.16 -10.73 -6.55
C ARG A 67 -4.04 -11.67 -6.99
N GLY A 68 -3.71 -12.66 -6.16
CA GLY A 68 -2.70 -13.65 -6.48
C GLY A 68 -1.28 -13.26 -6.15
N GLY A 69 -1.09 -12.16 -5.44
CA GLY A 69 0.22 -11.73 -4.97
C GLY A 69 0.71 -12.59 -3.81
N SER A 70 2.01 -12.62 -3.60
CA SER A 70 2.66 -13.42 -2.57
C SER A 70 3.34 -12.49 -1.55
N VAL A 71 2.72 -12.28 -0.42
CA VAL A 71 3.27 -11.47 0.67
C VAL A 71 2.98 -12.10 2.03
#